data_f9099865983c8a5467a967d933955727
#
_entry.id   f9099865983c8a5467a967d933955727
#
_cell.length_a   1.000
_cell.length_b   1.000
_cell.length_c   1.000
_cell.angle_alpha   90.00
_cell.angle_beta   90.00
_cell.angle_gamma   90.00
#
_symmetry.space_group_name_H-M   'P 1'
#
loop_
_entity.id
_entity.type
_entity.pdbx_description
1 polymer ?
#
loop_
_entity_poly.entity_id
_entity_poly.type
_entity_poly.pdbx_seq_one_letter_code
_entity_poly.pdbx_strand_id
1 'polypeptide(L)'
;MNGEKVASSVPVKLGDTITLGGVPLIFLPQTVAEREEQEAKRRAERPAAIWPSFLWLTVFQVLACLQLLVAAGTEATIAIPLAFLGLTVLMWLYYAALRATRCVGFEMETIAFFLSTLSLSITASSAQSSLFKQFLAILLGLALFLVLGLFLRDLSRVQKNRWLMAAMAIGLLGITLLIGSSKYGAVNWISIGPFSFQPSEIAKVAVVLYFSDSISKKKDKMRTTRYGVAPYLVILGVLAVLMLLEP
;
A
#
# COMPACT_ATOMS: atom_id res chain seq x y z
N MET A 1 19.26 37.75 6.48
CA MET A 1 19.66 37.41 7.85
C MET A 1 19.99 38.74 8.54
N ASN A 2 19.47 39.04 9.70
CA ASN A 2 19.65 40.33 10.41
C ASN A 2 19.38 41.56 9.54
N GLY A 3 18.40 41.49 8.63
CA GLY A 3 18.05 42.57 7.70
C GLY A 3 18.78 42.55 6.35
N GLU A 4 19.82 41.75 6.18
CA GLU A 4 20.57 41.64 4.93
C GLU A 4 20.13 40.43 4.09
N LYS A 5 20.16 40.57 2.76
CA LYS A 5 19.89 39.46 1.85
C LYS A 5 21.08 38.50 1.83
N VAL A 6 20.80 37.21 2.10
CA VAL A 6 21.80 36.15 2.05
C VAL A 6 21.84 35.57 0.63
N ALA A 7 22.98 35.73 -0.06
CA ALA A 7 23.21 35.24 -1.42
C ALA A 7 23.97 33.89 -1.46
N SER A 8 24.56 33.47 -0.33
CA SER A 8 25.29 32.19 -0.21
C SER A 8 25.06 31.58 1.18
N SER A 9 25.59 30.38 1.42
CA SER A 9 25.48 29.75 2.74
C SER A 9 26.27 30.55 3.79
N VAL A 10 25.60 30.97 4.85
CA VAL A 10 26.17 31.72 5.98
C VAL A 10 25.91 30.93 7.27
N PRO A 11 26.92 30.78 8.16
CA PRO A 11 26.72 30.13 9.45
C PRO A 11 25.80 30.99 10.32
N VAL A 12 24.77 30.35 10.90
CA VAL A 12 23.81 30.98 11.78
C VAL A 12 24.30 30.90 13.22
N LYS A 13 24.28 32.03 13.92
CA LYS A 13 24.64 32.12 15.35
C LYS A 13 23.38 32.29 16.20
N LEU A 14 23.50 31.96 17.49
CA LEU A 14 22.43 32.20 18.46
C LEU A 14 22.09 33.67 18.52
N GLY A 15 20.81 34.01 18.43
CA GLY A 15 20.31 35.40 18.39
C GLY A 15 20.13 35.97 16.98
N ASP A 16 20.57 35.27 15.94
CA ASP A 16 20.36 35.73 14.57
C ASP A 16 18.88 35.66 14.18
N THR A 17 18.43 36.67 13.43
CA THR A 17 17.07 36.72 12.87
C THR A 17 17.13 36.38 11.39
N ILE A 18 16.42 35.32 11.00
CA ILE A 18 16.29 34.87 9.61
C ILE A 18 14.87 35.20 9.15
N THR A 19 14.71 35.97 8.09
CA THR A 19 13.39 36.28 7.52
C THR A 19 13.15 35.39 6.33
N LEU A 20 12.14 34.52 6.43
CA LEU A 20 11.70 33.59 5.37
C LEU A 20 10.26 33.95 4.95
N GLY A 21 10.06 34.36 3.70
CA GLY A 21 8.73 34.69 3.19
C GLY A 21 8.04 35.85 3.96
N GLY A 22 8.81 36.79 4.52
CA GLY A 22 8.28 37.89 5.33
C GLY A 22 8.11 37.58 6.82
N VAL A 23 8.31 36.35 7.26
CA VAL A 23 8.21 35.96 8.68
C VAL A 23 9.59 35.95 9.32
N PRO A 24 9.83 36.76 10.37
CA PRO A 24 11.09 36.74 11.11
C PRO A 24 11.15 35.51 12.04
N LEU A 25 12.23 34.74 11.96
CA LEU A 25 12.56 33.62 12.82
C LEU A 25 13.83 33.96 13.60
N ILE A 26 13.78 33.88 14.92
CA ILE A 26 14.93 34.12 15.78
C ILE A 26 15.54 32.81 16.21
N PHE A 27 16.84 32.67 16.06
CA PHE A 27 17.57 31.45 16.46
C PHE A 27 17.92 31.53 17.94
N LEU A 28 17.09 30.92 18.79
CA LEU A 28 17.24 30.93 20.25
C LEU A 28 17.85 29.60 20.73
N PRO A 29 18.60 29.59 21.86
CA PRO A 29 19.03 28.36 22.50
C PRO A 29 17.80 27.64 23.04
N GLN A 30 17.72 26.36 22.79
CA GLN A 30 16.67 25.55 23.39
C GLN A 30 16.91 25.36 24.90
N THR A 31 15.87 25.52 25.68
CA THR A 31 15.87 25.14 27.10
C THR A 31 15.99 23.65 27.25
N VAL A 32 16.45 23.19 28.41
CA VAL A 32 16.56 21.73 28.70
C VAL A 32 15.19 21.06 28.56
N ALA A 33 14.14 21.69 29.06
CA ALA A 33 12.78 21.19 28.96
C ALA A 33 12.29 21.06 27.50
N GLU A 34 12.57 22.04 26.63
CA GLU A 34 12.21 21.97 25.21
C GLU A 34 12.99 20.88 24.47
N ARG A 35 14.25 20.63 24.84
CA ARG A 35 15.03 19.50 24.29
C ARG A 35 14.45 18.19 24.70
N GLU A 36 14.10 18.00 25.97
CA GLU A 36 13.47 16.78 26.46
C GLU A 36 12.12 16.53 25.79
N GLU A 37 11.32 17.56 25.62
CA GLU A 37 10.03 17.46 24.91
C GLU A 37 10.22 17.11 23.43
N GLN A 38 11.19 17.72 22.76
CA GLN A 38 11.51 17.38 21.36
C GLN A 38 12.07 15.96 21.23
N GLU A 39 12.94 15.54 22.16
CA GLU A 39 13.44 14.17 22.16
C GLU A 39 12.33 13.15 22.45
N ALA A 40 11.40 13.47 23.35
CA ALA A 40 10.23 12.64 23.61
C ALA A 40 9.33 12.54 22.37
N LYS A 41 9.07 13.66 21.66
CA LYS A 41 8.36 13.66 20.38
C LYS A 41 9.08 12.84 19.32
N ARG A 42 10.40 13.03 19.15
CA ARG A 42 11.22 12.23 18.21
C ARG A 42 11.26 10.75 18.56
N ARG A 43 11.22 10.39 19.86
CA ARG A 43 11.11 8.98 20.29
C ARG A 43 9.75 8.39 19.99
N ALA A 44 8.67 9.17 20.18
CA ALA A 44 7.31 8.76 19.83
C ALA A 44 7.10 8.62 18.32
N GLU A 45 7.77 9.46 17.52
CA GLU A 45 7.72 9.44 16.06
C GLU A 45 8.68 8.41 15.42
N ARG A 46 9.56 7.78 16.20
CA ARG A 46 10.42 6.71 15.66
C ARG A 46 9.54 5.52 15.27
N PRO A 47 9.66 5.06 14.01
CA PRO A 47 8.96 3.84 13.62
C PRO A 47 9.36 2.71 14.57
N ALA A 48 8.37 1.96 15.05
CA ALA A 48 8.60 0.83 15.95
C ALA A 48 9.59 -0.15 15.30
N ALA A 49 10.42 -0.81 16.11
CA ALA A 49 11.31 -1.84 15.60
C ALA A 49 10.47 -2.97 15.00
N ILE A 50 10.64 -3.21 13.70
CA ILE A 50 9.74 -4.04 12.89
C ILE A 50 10.06 -5.52 13.02
N TRP A 51 11.33 -5.87 13.25
CA TRP A 51 11.76 -7.25 13.35
C TRP A 51 10.98 -8.09 14.40
N PRO A 52 10.51 -7.53 15.57
CA PRO A 52 9.70 -8.30 16.49
C PRO A 52 8.34 -8.68 15.93
N SER A 53 7.70 -7.81 15.13
CA SER A 53 6.43 -8.09 14.48
C SER A 53 6.57 -9.25 13.48
N PHE A 54 7.63 -9.27 12.70
CA PHE A 54 7.95 -10.37 11.78
C PHE A 54 8.28 -11.68 12.51
N LEU A 55 8.95 -11.59 13.66
CA LEU A 55 9.19 -12.76 14.49
C LEU A 55 7.88 -13.36 15.03
N TRP A 56 7.02 -12.52 15.60
CA TRP A 56 5.70 -12.97 16.09
C TRP A 56 4.84 -13.52 14.98
N LEU A 57 4.91 -12.92 13.78
CA LEU A 57 4.19 -13.42 12.61
C LEU A 57 4.77 -14.78 12.16
N THR A 58 6.08 -14.98 12.24
CA THR A 58 6.69 -16.29 12.00
C THR A 58 6.19 -17.35 12.99
N VAL A 59 6.14 -16.99 14.28
CA VAL A 59 5.58 -17.89 15.32
C VAL A 59 4.12 -18.23 15.00
N PHE A 60 3.32 -17.23 14.62
CA PHE A 60 1.93 -17.45 14.22
C PHE A 60 1.81 -18.37 13.00
N GLN A 61 2.64 -18.20 11.98
CA GLN A 61 2.67 -19.07 10.79
C GLN A 61 3.02 -20.52 11.15
N VAL A 62 4.00 -20.73 12.02
CA VAL A 62 4.39 -22.06 12.50
C VAL A 62 3.25 -22.71 13.29
N LEU A 63 2.63 -21.98 14.21
CA LEU A 63 1.51 -22.48 15.01
C LEU A 63 0.30 -22.81 14.14
N ALA A 64 -0.03 -21.96 13.16
CA ALA A 64 -1.12 -22.22 12.21
C ALA A 64 -0.84 -23.48 11.36
N CYS A 65 0.39 -23.65 10.89
CA CYS A 65 0.80 -24.87 10.19
C CYS A 65 0.66 -26.12 11.05
N LEU A 66 1.19 -26.08 12.29
CA LEU A 66 1.08 -27.20 13.22
C LEU A 66 -0.38 -27.56 13.53
N GLN A 67 -1.21 -26.55 13.80
CA GLN A 67 -2.64 -26.76 14.04
C GLN A 67 -3.33 -27.46 12.86
N LEU A 68 -3.04 -27.04 11.62
CA LEU A 68 -3.60 -27.65 10.42
C LEU A 68 -3.11 -29.08 10.23
N LEU A 69 -1.84 -29.38 10.49
CA LEU A 69 -1.29 -30.72 10.41
C LEU A 69 -1.94 -31.66 11.44
N VAL A 70 -2.15 -31.17 12.67
CA VAL A 70 -2.82 -31.94 13.71
C VAL A 70 -4.30 -32.17 13.35
N ALA A 71 -4.98 -31.14 12.85
CA ALA A 71 -6.38 -31.22 12.47
C ALA A 71 -6.62 -32.15 11.25
N ALA A 72 -5.70 -32.15 10.28
CA ALA A 72 -5.79 -33.03 9.11
C ALA A 72 -5.40 -34.49 9.40
N GLY A 73 -4.62 -34.73 10.45
CA GLY A 73 -4.20 -36.06 10.86
C GLY A 73 -3.54 -36.85 9.72
N THR A 74 -4.09 -38.04 9.39
CA THR A 74 -3.58 -38.92 8.32
C THR A 74 -3.83 -38.38 6.90
N GLU A 75 -4.71 -37.41 6.73
CA GLU A 75 -4.99 -36.76 5.45
C GLU A 75 -4.11 -35.55 5.18
N ALA A 76 -3.19 -35.24 6.10
CA ALA A 76 -2.28 -34.13 5.97
C ALA A 76 -1.39 -34.25 4.72
N THR A 77 -1.54 -33.33 3.79
CA THR A 77 -0.72 -33.29 2.58
C THR A 77 0.57 -32.51 2.84
N ILE A 78 1.71 -32.96 2.32
CA ILE A 78 2.99 -32.25 2.40
C ILE A 78 2.94 -30.83 1.81
N ALA A 79 1.92 -30.54 1.01
CA ALA A 79 1.67 -29.21 0.48
C ALA A 79 1.42 -28.15 1.56
N ILE A 80 0.84 -28.53 2.72
CA ILE A 80 0.55 -27.61 3.82
C ILE A 80 1.87 -27.06 4.40
N PRO A 81 2.77 -27.87 4.96
CA PRO A 81 4.01 -27.34 5.54
C PRO A 81 4.89 -26.65 4.48
N LEU A 82 4.88 -27.10 3.24
CA LEU A 82 5.65 -26.50 2.16
C LEU A 82 5.14 -25.08 1.83
N ALA A 83 3.83 -24.89 1.78
CA ALA A 83 3.22 -23.59 1.50
C ALA A 83 3.49 -22.57 2.63
N PHE A 84 3.38 -23.00 3.90
CA PHE A 84 3.67 -22.15 5.06
C PHE A 84 5.16 -21.81 5.16
N LEU A 85 6.04 -22.79 4.93
CA LEU A 85 7.48 -22.54 4.86
C LEU A 85 7.81 -21.56 3.75
N GLY A 86 7.24 -21.75 2.55
CA GLY A 86 7.39 -20.86 1.42
C GLY A 86 6.94 -19.43 1.74
N LEU A 87 5.79 -19.27 2.41
CA LEU A 87 5.28 -17.96 2.83
C LEU A 87 6.21 -17.29 3.86
N THR A 88 6.73 -18.06 4.82
CA THR A 88 7.67 -17.56 5.82
C THR A 88 8.98 -17.10 5.18
N VAL A 89 9.56 -17.92 4.30
CA VAL A 89 10.78 -17.56 3.58
C VAL A 89 10.54 -16.31 2.70
N LEU A 90 9.43 -16.26 1.99
CA LEU A 90 9.05 -15.10 1.17
C LEU A 90 8.94 -13.83 2.01
N MET A 91 8.33 -13.91 3.19
CA MET A 91 8.21 -12.80 4.13
C MET A 91 9.57 -12.23 4.54
N TRP A 92 10.50 -13.10 4.93
CA TRP A 92 11.84 -12.67 5.32
C TRP A 92 12.68 -12.15 4.15
N LEU A 93 12.55 -12.73 2.96
CA LEU A 93 13.19 -12.22 1.74
C LEU A 93 12.63 -10.84 1.37
N TYR A 94 11.31 -10.67 1.47
CA TYR A 94 10.64 -9.40 1.20
C TYR A 94 11.11 -8.32 2.18
N TYR A 95 11.19 -8.64 3.48
CA TYR A 95 11.75 -7.76 4.50
C TYR A 95 13.18 -7.35 4.18
N ALA A 96 14.05 -8.31 3.82
CA ALA A 96 15.43 -8.04 3.47
C ALA A 96 15.54 -7.12 2.22
N ALA A 97 14.71 -7.37 1.20
CA ALA A 97 14.67 -6.56 -0.02
C ALA A 97 14.25 -5.11 0.26
N LEU A 98 13.20 -4.91 1.05
CA LEU A 98 12.74 -3.57 1.42
C LEU A 98 13.77 -2.84 2.30
N ARG A 99 14.40 -3.54 3.24
CA ARG A 99 15.46 -2.96 4.06
C ARG A 99 16.67 -2.52 3.22
N ALA A 100 17.04 -3.31 2.21
CA ALA A 100 18.11 -2.95 1.26
C ALA A 100 17.77 -1.68 0.46
N THR A 101 16.49 -1.42 0.19
CA THR A 101 16.02 -0.19 -0.48
C THR A 101 15.83 1.00 0.46
N ARG A 102 16.22 0.89 1.74
CA ARG A 102 16.07 1.91 2.79
C ARG A 102 14.61 2.35 3.01
N CYS A 103 13.66 1.47 2.78
CA CYS A 103 12.27 1.73 3.16
C CYS A 103 12.14 1.77 4.69
N VAL A 104 11.33 2.69 5.18
CA VAL A 104 11.03 2.90 6.60
C VAL A 104 9.52 2.76 6.76
N GLY A 105 9.09 1.90 7.67
CA GLY A 105 7.68 1.55 7.85
C GLY A 105 7.33 0.25 7.10
N PHE A 106 6.80 -0.75 7.83
CA PHE A 106 6.48 -2.08 7.29
C PHE A 106 5.15 -2.57 7.86
N GLU A 107 4.34 -1.66 8.34
CA GLU A 107 3.06 -1.98 8.97
C GLU A 107 2.12 -2.61 7.95
N MET A 108 2.09 -2.07 6.72
CA MET A 108 1.25 -2.59 5.64
C MET A 108 1.70 -3.99 5.20
N GLU A 109 3.00 -4.22 5.10
CA GLU A 109 3.57 -5.52 4.76
C GLU A 109 3.27 -6.55 5.85
N THR A 110 3.37 -6.17 7.12
CA THR A 110 3.04 -7.05 8.25
C THR A 110 1.57 -7.48 8.17
N ILE A 111 0.67 -6.54 7.92
CA ILE A 111 -0.77 -6.82 7.75
C ILE A 111 -0.99 -7.71 6.51
N ALA A 112 -0.33 -7.41 5.39
CA ALA A 112 -0.46 -8.21 4.18
C ALA A 112 -0.02 -9.66 4.39
N PHE A 113 1.11 -9.91 5.05
CA PHE A 113 1.56 -11.27 5.36
C PHE A 113 0.68 -11.97 6.40
N PHE A 114 0.15 -11.23 7.38
CA PHE A 114 -0.82 -11.78 8.33
C PHE A 114 -2.09 -12.25 7.61
N LEU A 115 -2.68 -11.40 6.77
CA LEU A 115 -3.88 -11.75 5.98
C LEU A 115 -3.59 -12.88 4.99
N SER A 116 -2.40 -12.92 4.39
CA SER A 116 -1.96 -14.01 3.52
C SER A 116 -1.87 -15.33 4.29
N THR A 117 -1.40 -15.30 5.53
CA THR A 117 -1.34 -16.48 6.41
C THR A 117 -2.75 -17.00 6.73
N LEU A 118 -3.68 -16.10 7.06
CA LEU A 118 -5.08 -16.49 7.28
C LEU A 118 -5.72 -17.07 6.02
N SER A 119 -5.51 -16.42 4.87
CA SER A 119 -6.02 -16.90 3.59
C SER A 119 -5.48 -18.29 3.25
N LEU A 120 -4.19 -18.52 3.48
CA LEU A 120 -3.56 -19.82 3.26
C LEU A 120 -4.12 -20.88 4.23
N SER A 121 -4.35 -20.51 5.50
CA SER A 121 -4.94 -21.39 6.51
C SER A 121 -6.37 -21.83 6.13
N ILE A 122 -7.20 -20.89 5.67
CA ILE A 122 -8.56 -21.17 5.21
C ILE A 122 -8.53 -22.10 3.99
N THR A 123 -7.65 -21.84 3.03
CA THR A 123 -7.52 -22.69 1.84
C THR A 123 -7.01 -24.08 2.18
N ALA A 124 -6.06 -24.19 3.10
CA ALA A 124 -5.53 -25.47 3.56
C ALA A 124 -6.59 -26.32 4.28
N SER A 125 -7.52 -25.69 5.00
CA SER A 125 -8.59 -26.40 5.72
C SER A 125 -9.77 -26.77 4.82
N SER A 126 -10.11 -25.97 3.81
CA SER A 126 -11.32 -26.14 3.00
C SER A 126 -11.07 -26.73 1.61
N ALA A 127 -9.91 -26.48 1.00
CA ALA A 127 -9.61 -26.85 -0.38
C ALA A 127 -8.11 -27.10 -0.60
N GLN A 128 -7.54 -28.14 0.00
CA GLN A 128 -6.11 -28.46 -0.08
C GLN A 128 -5.58 -28.55 -1.52
N SER A 129 -6.40 -29.04 -2.46
CA SER A 129 -6.05 -29.13 -3.89
C SER A 129 -5.80 -27.75 -4.54
N SER A 130 -6.33 -26.68 -3.95
CA SER A 130 -6.16 -25.29 -4.43
C SER A 130 -5.03 -24.54 -3.72
N LEU A 131 -4.35 -25.16 -2.74
CA LEU A 131 -3.35 -24.52 -1.90
C LEU A 131 -2.18 -23.94 -2.71
N PHE A 132 -1.70 -24.68 -3.71
CA PHE A 132 -0.62 -24.21 -4.59
C PHE A 132 -1.06 -22.99 -5.42
N LYS A 133 -2.30 -22.99 -5.93
CA LYS A 133 -2.85 -21.84 -6.67
C LYS A 133 -2.96 -20.62 -5.78
N GLN A 134 -3.43 -20.82 -4.54
CA GLN A 134 -3.51 -19.74 -3.54
C GLN A 134 -2.14 -19.17 -3.19
N PHE A 135 -1.15 -20.02 -2.97
CA PHE A 135 0.22 -19.59 -2.70
C PHE A 135 0.80 -18.76 -3.88
N LEU A 136 0.57 -19.22 -5.12
CA LEU A 136 1.01 -18.51 -6.31
C LEU A 136 0.29 -17.15 -6.48
N ALA A 137 -0.99 -17.08 -6.14
CA ALA A 137 -1.74 -15.81 -6.13
C ALA A 137 -1.19 -14.82 -5.09
N ILE A 138 -0.82 -15.31 -3.90
CA ILE A 138 -0.17 -14.48 -2.86
C ILE A 138 1.18 -13.96 -3.37
N LEU A 139 2.00 -14.82 -3.99
CA LEU A 139 3.30 -14.44 -4.57
C LEU A 139 3.13 -13.34 -5.61
N LEU A 140 2.17 -13.50 -6.52
CA LEU A 140 1.86 -12.51 -7.55
C LEU A 140 1.39 -11.19 -6.93
N GLY A 141 0.49 -11.26 -5.94
CA GLY A 141 0.00 -10.08 -5.23
C GLY A 141 1.10 -9.29 -4.52
N LEU A 142 2.01 -9.98 -3.83
CA LEU A 142 3.17 -9.35 -3.18
C LEU A 142 4.16 -8.76 -4.18
N ALA A 143 4.38 -9.43 -5.32
CA ALA A 143 5.21 -8.88 -6.40
C ALA A 143 4.59 -7.61 -7.00
N LEU A 144 3.29 -7.60 -7.27
CA LEU A 144 2.57 -6.41 -7.73
C LEU A 144 2.60 -5.28 -6.70
N PHE A 145 2.46 -5.60 -5.41
CA PHE A 145 2.55 -4.62 -4.32
C PHE A 145 3.95 -4.00 -4.24
N LEU A 146 5.01 -4.80 -4.41
CA LEU A 146 6.38 -4.30 -4.47
C LEU A 146 6.59 -3.38 -5.68
N VAL A 147 6.13 -3.79 -6.87
CA VAL A 147 6.23 -2.99 -8.08
C VAL A 147 5.48 -1.67 -7.94
N LEU A 148 4.26 -1.70 -7.37
CA LEU A 148 3.49 -0.50 -7.09
C LEU A 148 4.19 0.41 -6.07
N GLY A 149 4.76 -0.14 -5.01
CA GLY A 149 5.54 0.61 -4.02
C GLY A 149 6.76 1.30 -4.63
N LEU A 150 7.51 0.60 -5.50
CA LEU A 150 8.63 1.18 -6.23
C LEU A 150 8.19 2.25 -7.25
N PHE A 151 7.03 2.06 -7.89
CA PHE A 151 6.45 3.05 -8.80
C PHE A 151 6.03 4.32 -8.05
N LEU A 152 5.41 4.18 -6.89
CA LEU A 152 4.93 5.30 -6.06
C LEU A 152 6.06 6.04 -5.34
N ARG A 153 7.25 5.48 -5.27
CA ARG A 153 8.43 6.15 -4.70
C ARG A 153 8.75 7.47 -5.41
N ASP A 154 8.41 7.56 -6.69
CA ASP A 154 8.54 8.78 -7.48
C ASP A 154 7.14 9.26 -7.92
N LEU A 155 6.57 10.16 -7.13
CA LEU A 155 5.23 10.72 -7.39
C LEU A 155 5.13 11.50 -8.71
N SER A 156 6.26 11.94 -9.29
CA SER A 156 6.26 12.60 -10.60
C SER A 156 5.76 11.67 -11.71
N ARG A 157 5.99 10.37 -11.58
CA ARG A 157 5.49 9.35 -12.51
C ARG A 157 3.97 9.26 -12.51
N VAL A 158 3.35 9.33 -11.33
CA VAL A 158 1.88 9.35 -11.19
C VAL A 158 1.31 10.60 -11.84
N GLN A 159 1.95 11.75 -11.61
CA GLN A 159 1.54 13.03 -12.16
C GLN A 159 1.56 13.06 -13.68
N LYS A 160 2.61 12.50 -14.28
CA LYS A 160 2.76 12.41 -15.75
C LYS A 160 1.71 11.49 -16.37
N ASN A 161 1.36 10.40 -15.68
CA ASN A 161 0.51 9.32 -16.21
C ASN A 161 -0.93 9.37 -15.69
N ARG A 162 -1.38 10.48 -15.06
CA ARG A 162 -2.72 10.57 -14.43
C ARG A 162 -3.88 10.23 -15.36
N TRP A 163 -3.84 10.72 -16.61
CA TRP A 163 -4.90 10.43 -17.59
C TRP A 163 -4.89 8.97 -18.03
N LEU A 164 -3.69 8.35 -18.06
CA LEU A 164 -3.56 6.92 -18.31
C LEU A 164 -4.21 6.11 -17.17
N MET A 165 -4.05 6.54 -15.91
CA MET A 165 -4.70 5.88 -14.77
C MET A 165 -6.24 5.96 -14.88
N ALA A 166 -6.79 7.14 -15.23
CA ALA A 166 -8.23 7.30 -15.42
C ALA A 166 -8.74 6.44 -16.58
N ALA A 167 -8.06 6.46 -17.72
CA ALA A 167 -8.41 5.64 -18.88
C ALA A 167 -8.31 4.14 -18.59
N MET A 168 -7.30 3.72 -17.83
CA MET A 168 -7.11 2.33 -17.41
C MET A 168 -8.26 1.88 -16.49
N ALA A 169 -8.68 2.71 -15.53
CA ALA A 169 -9.79 2.38 -14.64
C ALA A 169 -11.09 2.17 -15.41
N ILE A 170 -11.44 3.12 -16.29
CA ILE A 170 -12.67 3.04 -17.11
C ILE A 170 -12.57 1.89 -18.12
N GLY A 171 -11.41 1.71 -18.76
CA GLY A 171 -11.17 0.64 -19.72
C GLY A 171 -11.27 -0.75 -19.13
N LEU A 172 -10.70 -0.96 -17.92
CA LEU A 172 -10.78 -2.23 -17.22
C LEU A 172 -12.23 -2.61 -16.88
N LEU A 173 -13.02 -1.67 -16.35
CA LEU A 173 -14.43 -1.91 -16.05
C LEU A 173 -15.23 -2.15 -17.34
N GLY A 174 -14.99 -1.36 -18.40
CA GLY A 174 -15.63 -1.56 -19.69
C GLY A 174 -15.31 -2.92 -20.32
N ILE A 175 -14.08 -3.38 -20.23
CA ILE A 175 -13.67 -4.70 -20.72
C ILE A 175 -14.37 -5.79 -19.89
N THR A 176 -14.49 -5.62 -18.58
CA THR A 176 -15.18 -6.59 -17.72
C THR A 176 -16.64 -6.77 -18.14
N LEU A 177 -17.33 -5.69 -18.47
CA LEU A 177 -18.72 -5.76 -18.97
C LEU A 177 -18.85 -6.54 -20.29
N LEU A 178 -17.80 -6.49 -21.14
CA LEU A 178 -17.82 -7.14 -22.47
C LEU A 178 -17.44 -8.63 -22.42
N ILE A 179 -16.44 -8.99 -21.61
CA ILE A 179 -15.84 -10.34 -21.59
C ILE A 179 -15.83 -10.99 -20.19
N GLY A 180 -16.47 -10.35 -19.22
CA GLY A 180 -16.56 -10.90 -17.88
C GLY A 180 -17.24 -12.26 -17.82
N SER A 181 -16.76 -13.13 -16.96
CA SER A 181 -17.35 -14.43 -16.69
C SER A 181 -18.09 -14.41 -15.36
N SER A 182 -19.24 -15.09 -15.29
CA SER A 182 -20.00 -15.24 -14.06
C SER A 182 -19.27 -16.18 -13.10
N LYS A 183 -18.92 -15.68 -11.93
CA LYS A 183 -18.45 -16.48 -10.80
C LYS A 183 -19.16 -16.01 -9.53
N TYR A 184 -19.66 -16.95 -8.77
CA TYR A 184 -20.38 -16.68 -7.51
C TYR A 184 -21.60 -15.75 -7.68
N GLY A 185 -22.22 -15.76 -8.87
CA GLY A 185 -23.40 -14.94 -9.15
C GLY A 185 -23.12 -13.50 -9.65
N ALA A 186 -21.86 -13.13 -9.88
CA ALA A 186 -21.48 -11.85 -10.43
C ALA A 186 -20.60 -12.00 -11.70
N VAL A 187 -20.87 -11.20 -12.72
CA VAL A 187 -20.16 -11.22 -14.03
C VAL A 187 -19.01 -10.21 -14.01
N ASN A 188 -18.18 -10.24 -12.99
CA ASN A 188 -17.11 -9.25 -12.79
C ASN A 188 -15.71 -9.90 -12.75
N TRP A 189 -15.59 -11.15 -13.20
CA TRP A 189 -14.34 -11.90 -13.20
C TRP A 189 -13.82 -12.11 -14.60
N ILE A 190 -12.52 -11.92 -14.80
CA ILE A 190 -11.80 -12.36 -16.01
C ILE A 190 -10.95 -13.57 -15.64
N SER A 191 -11.15 -14.68 -16.37
CA SER A 191 -10.40 -15.91 -16.18
C SER A 191 -9.34 -16.06 -17.27
N ILE A 192 -8.07 -16.19 -16.84
CA ILE A 192 -6.93 -16.43 -17.72
C ILE A 192 -6.30 -17.76 -17.27
N GLY A 193 -6.63 -18.82 -17.99
CA GLY A 193 -6.19 -20.17 -17.63
C GLY A 193 -6.72 -20.59 -16.25
N PRO A 194 -5.85 -21.05 -15.32
CA PRO A 194 -6.26 -21.49 -13.99
C PRO A 194 -6.52 -20.32 -13.01
N PHE A 195 -6.22 -19.09 -13.41
CA PHE A 195 -6.38 -17.91 -12.58
C PHE A 195 -7.59 -17.09 -13.00
N SER A 196 -8.24 -16.49 -12.02
CA SER A 196 -9.27 -15.47 -12.25
C SER A 196 -8.97 -14.28 -11.38
N PHE A 197 -9.15 -13.10 -11.95
CA PHE A 197 -8.99 -11.84 -11.23
C PHE A 197 -10.17 -10.93 -11.53
N GLN A 198 -10.40 -9.99 -10.64
CA GLN A 198 -11.46 -8.99 -10.76
C GLN A 198 -10.83 -7.66 -11.19
N PRO A 199 -11.06 -7.19 -12.43
CA PRO A 199 -10.45 -5.96 -12.93
C PRO A 199 -10.81 -4.72 -12.12
N SER A 200 -11.97 -4.69 -11.48
CA SER A 200 -12.39 -3.60 -10.59
C SER A 200 -11.44 -3.37 -9.41
N GLU A 201 -10.72 -4.42 -8.93
CA GLU A 201 -9.70 -4.25 -7.88
C GLU A 201 -8.52 -3.40 -8.37
N ILE A 202 -8.09 -3.62 -9.62
CA ILE A 202 -7.03 -2.80 -10.24
C ILE A 202 -7.56 -1.41 -10.55
N ALA A 203 -8.80 -1.30 -11.03
CA ALA A 203 -9.44 -0.02 -11.32
C ALA A 203 -9.52 0.87 -10.06
N LYS A 204 -9.83 0.32 -8.89
CA LYS A 204 -9.82 1.06 -7.61
C LYS A 204 -8.48 1.72 -7.33
N VAL A 205 -7.37 0.99 -7.50
CA VAL A 205 -6.03 1.54 -7.32
C VAL A 205 -5.76 2.69 -8.28
N ALA A 206 -6.10 2.51 -9.56
CA ALA A 206 -5.92 3.54 -10.58
C ALA A 206 -6.74 4.82 -10.29
N VAL A 207 -7.98 4.67 -9.80
CA VAL A 207 -8.86 5.78 -9.38
C VAL A 207 -8.27 6.54 -8.20
N VAL A 208 -7.78 5.83 -7.18
CA VAL A 208 -7.15 6.44 -6.00
C VAL A 208 -5.93 7.26 -6.41
N LEU A 209 -5.07 6.73 -7.28
CA LEU A 209 -3.90 7.43 -7.79
C LEU A 209 -4.26 8.68 -8.60
N TYR A 210 -5.26 8.58 -9.48
CA TYR A 210 -5.77 9.71 -10.25
C TYR A 210 -6.32 10.81 -9.35
N PHE A 211 -7.16 10.47 -8.37
CA PHE A 211 -7.75 11.45 -7.46
C PHE A 211 -6.71 12.10 -6.56
N SER A 212 -5.78 11.34 -6.02
CA SER A 212 -4.70 11.84 -5.18
C SER A 212 -3.89 12.93 -5.89
N ASP A 213 -3.44 12.67 -7.12
CA ASP A 213 -2.72 13.68 -7.92
C ASP A 213 -3.58 14.89 -8.26
N SER A 214 -4.82 14.65 -8.69
CA SER A 214 -5.74 15.70 -9.10
C SER A 214 -6.09 16.64 -7.93
N ILE A 215 -6.36 16.10 -6.75
CA ILE A 215 -6.65 16.88 -5.53
C ILE A 215 -5.41 17.67 -5.10
N SER A 216 -4.25 17.06 -5.12
CA SER A 216 -2.99 17.72 -4.76
C SER A 216 -2.71 18.96 -5.62
N LYS A 217 -3.00 18.91 -6.92
CA LYS A 217 -2.80 20.03 -7.86
C LYS A 217 -3.85 21.14 -7.77
N LYS A 218 -5.04 20.81 -7.28
CA LYS A 218 -6.18 21.75 -7.27
C LYS A 218 -6.55 22.24 -5.88
N LYS A 219 -5.64 22.20 -4.91
CA LYS A 219 -5.88 22.56 -3.50
C LYS A 219 -6.74 23.81 -3.33
N ASP A 220 -6.38 24.91 -4.01
CA ASP A 220 -7.08 26.21 -3.87
C ASP A 220 -8.46 26.21 -4.54
N LYS A 221 -8.64 25.41 -5.59
CA LYS A 221 -9.91 25.30 -6.34
C LYS A 221 -10.89 24.31 -5.73
N MET A 222 -10.44 23.46 -4.78
CA MET A 222 -11.29 22.47 -4.09
C MET A 222 -12.39 23.10 -3.23
N ARG A 223 -12.24 24.39 -2.85
CA ARG A 223 -13.29 25.15 -2.15
C ARG A 223 -14.49 25.48 -3.03
N THR A 224 -14.36 25.35 -4.36
CA THR A 224 -15.42 25.68 -5.31
C THR A 224 -16.06 24.39 -5.84
N THR A 225 -17.36 24.22 -5.63
CA THR A 225 -18.09 23.01 -6.06
C THR A 225 -17.93 22.73 -7.55
N ARG A 226 -18.06 23.74 -8.40
CA ARG A 226 -18.04 23.59 -9.86
C ARG A 226 -16.69 23.14 -10.44
N TYR A 227 -15.57 23.66 -9.93
CA TYR A 227 -14.22 23.37 -10.46
C TYR A 227 -13.41 22.42 -9.57
N GLY A 228 -13.78 22.31 -8.31
CA GLY A 228 -13.15 21.43 -7.34
C GLY A 228 -13.84 20.06 -7.29
N VAL A 229 -15.06 19.99 -6.79
CA VAL A 229 -15.73 18.72 -6.45
C VAL A 229 -16.43 18.08 -7.64
N ALA A 230 -17.11 18.86 -8.50
CA ALA A 230 -17.94 18.34 -9.59
C ALA A 230 -17.17 17.40 -10.56
N PRO A 231 -15.95 17.68 -11.03
CA PRO A 231 -15.23 16.76 -11.91
C PRO A 231 -14.96 15.39 -11.30
N TYR A 232 -14.75 15.33 -9.97
CA TYR A 232 -14.55 14.06 -9.27
C TYR A 232 -15.84 13.27 -9.13
N LEU A 233 -16.95 13.98 -8.84
CA LEU A 233 -18.27 13.35 -8.78
C LEU A 233 -18.69 12.78 -10.12
N VAL A 234 -18.35 13.44 -11.24
CA VAL A 234 -18.64 12.92 -12.58
C VAL A 234 -17.87 11.62 -12.83
N ILE A 235 -16.57 11.62 -12.59
CA ILE A 235 -15.73 10.41 -12.78
C ILE A 235 -16.19 9.28 -11.85
N LEU A 236 -16.42 9.60 -10.59
CA LEU A 236 -16.90 8.62 -9.61
C LEU A 236 -18.29 8.09 -10.01
N GLY A 237 -19.18 8.97 -10.51
CA GLY A 237 -20.50 8.58 -11.01
C GLY A 237 -20.41 7.63 -12.20
N VAL A 238 -19.55 7.91 -13.17
CA VAL A 238 -19.32 7.01 -14.32
C VAL A 238 -18.82 5.64 -13.84
N LEU A 239 -17.84 5.61 -12.93
CA LEU A 239 -17.32 4.36 -12.39
C LEU A 239 -18.38 3.59 -11.58
N ALA A 240 -19.19 4.32 -10.79
CA ALA A 240 -20.28 3.71 -10.02
C ALA A 240 -21.35 3.11 -10.95
N VAL A 241 -21.71 3.81 -12.02
CA VAL A 241 -22.66 3.26 -13.02
C VAL A 241 -22.09 2.02 -13.70
N LEU A 242 -20.81 2.04 -14.10
CA LEU A 242 -20.16 0.85 -14.68
C LEU A 242 -20.17 -0.32 -13.71
N MET A 243 -19.88 -0.10 -12.44
CA MET A 243 -19.92 -1.15 -11.41
C MET A 243 -21.35 -1.64 -11.11
N LEU A 244 -22.36 -0.77 -11.20
CA LEU A 244 -23.76 -1.17 -11.03
C LEU A 244 -24.31 -1.95 -12.24
N LEU A 245 -23.70 -1.79 -13.39
CA LEU A 245 -24.02 -2.55 -14.60
C LEU A 245 -23.35 -3.92 -14.64
N GLU A 246 -22.40 -4.19 -13.74
CA GLU A 246 -21.82 -5.51 -13.49
C GLU A 246 -22.84 -6.31 -12.62
N PRO A 247 -23.63 -7.25 -13.19
CA PRO A 247 -24.64 -8.00 -12.45
C PRO A 247 -24.05 -8.97 -11.46
#